data_e43bc5b42d48c348386656e3c802e846
#
_entry.id   e43bc5b42d48c348386656e3c802e846
#
_cell.length_a   1.000
_cell.length_b   1.000
_cell.length_c   1.000
_cell.angle_alpha   90.00
_cell.angle_beta   90.00
_cell.angle_gamma   90.00
#
_symmetry.space_group_name_H-M   'P 1'
#
loop_
_entity.id
_entity.type
_entity.pdbx_description
1 polymer ?
#
loop_
_entity_poly.entity_id
_entity_poly.type
_entity_poly.pdbx_seq_one_letter_code
_entity_poly.pdbx_strand_id
1 'polypeptide(L)'
;MTHSALELSTSNPVSPPLLEVSKLNAWYGPAQVLFDVGLHVHVGEVVALIGPNGAGKSSVLKAVMGLMPRRSGRVLLQGQDISHAPAHQAACLGLGYVPEDRRIFTDLTVLENLTLAVQVPRHFASGVAAPVWSLDKVFALFPNLANMQQRLASHMSGGEQQMLTVARTLMGNPLLVLLDEPSEGVAPVIVDQMADMVMTLKAQGVGVLLSEQNSAFAEAISDRSYALAQGVLTLGL
;
A
#
# COMPACT_ATOMS: atom_id res chain seq x y z
N MET A 1 30.79 48.20 -17.16
CA MET A 1 29.78 47.95 -16.10
C MET A 1 28.85 46.89 -16.58
N THR A 2 29.16 45.66 -16.26
CA THR A 2 28.37 44.48 -16.70
C THR A 2 27.72 43.85 -15.46
N HIS A 3 26.39 44.05 -15.36
CA HIS A 3 25.59 43.39 -14.35
C HIS A 3 25.42 41.90 -14.71
N SER A 4 26.03 41.04 -13.92
CA SER A 4 25.76 39.62 -13.91
C SER A 4 24.46 39.38 -13.13
N ALA A 5 23.39 38.98 -13.82
CA ALA A 5 22.17 38.50 -13.21
C ALA A 5 22.43 37.11 -12.67
N LEU A 6 22.39 36.94 -11.36
CA LEU A 6 22.29 35.64 -10.68
C LEU A 6 20.91 35.08 -10.96
N GLU A 7 20.83 34.04 -11.80
CA GLU A 7 19.64 33.18 -11.91
C GLU A 7 19.47 32.41 -10.61
N LEU A 8 18.50 32.85 -9.83
CA LEU A 8 17.99 32.09 -8.70
C LEU A 8 17.23 30.89 -9.26
N SER A 9 17.86 29.72 -9.23
CA SER A 9 17.20 28.42 -9.45
C SER A 9 16.11 28.29 -8.40
N THR A 10 14.86 28.54 -8.79
CA THR A 10 13.67 28.24 -8.00
C THR A 10 13.46 26.74 -8.01
N SER A 11 14.04 26.04 -7.04
CA SER A 11 13.63 24.68 -6.73
C SER A 11 12.17 24.73 -6.29
N ASN A 12 11.26 24.21 -7.12
CA ASN A 12 9.87 23.98 -6.70
C ASN A 12 9.89 23.24 -5.37
N PRO A 13 9.14 23.69 -4.35
CA PRO A 13 9.05 22.95 -3.09
C PRO A 13 8.47 21.57 -3.40
N VAL A 14 9.29 20.54 -3.23
CA VAL A 14 8.82 19.15 -3.30
C VAL A 14 7.70 19.01 -2.27
N SER A 15 6.50 18.69 -2.72
CA SER A 15 5.36 18.47 -1.82
C SER A 15 5.72 17.40 -0.77
N PRO A 16 5.31 17.60 0.50
CA PRO A 16 5.65 16.64 1.55
C PRO A 16 5.15 15.25 1.20
N PRO A 17 5.89 14.19 1.56
CA PRO A 17 5.48 12.82 1.26
C PRO A 17 4.16 12.46 1.96
N LEU A 18 3.37 11.60 1.31
CA LEU A 18 2.16 11.01 1.88
C LEU A 18 2.52 10.04 3.03
N LEU A 19 3.56 9.22 2.82
CA LEU A 19 4.17 8.36 3.83
C LEU A 19 5.65 8.71 3.96
N GLU A 20 6.13 8.88 5.18
CA GLU A 20 7.55 9.02 5.49
C GLU A 20 7.92 8.02 6.59
N VAL A 21 8.94 7.22 6.33
CA VAL A 21 9.48 6.26 7.28
C VAL A 21 10.96 6.57 7.50
N SER A 22 11.38 6.70 8.74
CA SER A 22 12.77 6.99 9.09
C SER A 22 13.25 6.16 10.27
N LYS A 23 14.42 5.55 10.10
CA LYS A 23 15.09 4.70 11.09
C LYS A 23 14.16 3.63 11.70
N LEU A 24 13.33 3.01 10.85
CA LEU A 24 12.40 1.98 11.28
C LEU A 24 13.17 0.70 11.60
N ASN A 25 13.06 0.27 12.86
CA ASN A 25 13.56 -0.99 13.36
C ASN A 25 12.39 -1.83 13.85
N ALA A 26 12.44 -3.16 13.66
CA ALA A 26 11.38 -4.05 14.12
C ALA A 26 11.91 -5.42 14.53
N TRP A 27 11.17 -6.10 15.42
CA TRP A 27 11.58 -7.38 16.01
C TRP A 27 10.44 -8.39 16.06
N TYR A 28 10.75 -9.66 15.84
CA TYR A 28 9.93 -10.80 16.24
C TYR A 28 10.54 -11.41 17.51
N GLY A 29 9.89 -11.20 18.65
CA GLY A 29 10.46 -11.57 19.95
C GLY A 29 11.83 -10.93 20.18
N PRO A 30 12.91 -11.70 20.41
CA PRO A 30 14.26 -11.18 20.56
C PRO A 30 14.97 -10.86 19.23
N ALA A 31 14.54 -11.43 18.12
CA ALA A 31 15.20 -11.31 16.82
C ALA A 31 14.86 -10.00 16.13
N GLN A 32 15.86 -9.17 15.88
CA GLN A 32 15.70 -7.98 15.04
C GLN A 32 15.64 -8.40 13.57
N VAL A 33 14.66 -7.86 12.83
CA VAL A 33 14.39 -8.20 11.42
C VAL A 33 14.44 -7.00 10.49
N LEU A 34 14.37 -5.77 11.02
CA LEU A 34 14.53 -4.54 10.25
C LEU A 34 15.57 -3.65 10.94
N PHE A 35 16.43 -3.04 10.13
CA PHE A 35 17.57 -2.24 10.57
C PHE A 35 17.54 -0.88 9.88
N ASP A 36 17.18 0.17 10.63
CA ASP A 36 17.18 1.57 10.21
C ASP A 36 16.54 1.84 8.83
N VAL A 37 15.44 1.15 8.52
CA VAL A 37 14.73 1.30 7.25
C VAL A 37 14.21 2.73 7.09
N GLY A 38 14.53 3.35 5.94
CA GLY A 38 14.07 4.69 5.57
C GLY A 38 13.50 4.70 4.15
N LEU A 39 12.24 5.13 3.99
CA LEU A 39 11.57 5.26 2.70
C LEU A 39 10.49 6.35 2.76
N HIS A 40 10.03 6.76 1.59
CA HIS A 40 8.88 7.66 1.49
C HIS A 40 8.01 7.29 0.28
N VAL A 41 6.76 7.73 0.29
CA VAL A 41 5.80 7.59 -0.82
C VAL A 41 5.05 8.90 -0.96
N HIS A 42 4.92 9.41 -2.18
CA HIS A 42 4.14 10.61 -2.48
C HIS A 42 2.70 10.27 -2.88
N VAL A 43 1.86 11.30 -2.96
CA VAL A 43 0.48 11.19 -3.48
C VAL A 43 0.54 10.71 -4.93
N GLY A 44 -0.20 9.63 -5.25
CA GLY A 44 -0.22 9.05 -6.59
C GLY A 44 1.09 8.41 -7.03
N GLU A 45 1.96 8.05 -6.09
CA GLU A 45 3.21 7.35 -6.37
C GLU A 45 3.09 5.87 -6.03
N VAL A 46 3.69 5.03 -6.87
CA VAL A 46 3.85 3.60 -6.64
C VAL A 46 5.31 3.30 -6.33
N VAL A 47 5.57 2.80 -5.14
CA VAL A 47 6.91 2.43 -4.66
C VAL A 47 6.97 0.94 -4.40
N ALA A 48 7.97 0.26 -4.95
CA ALA A 48 8.17 -1.16 -4.75
C ALA A 48 9.30 -1.47 -3.76
N LEU A 49 9.08 -2.45 -2.89
CA LEU A 49 10.10 -3.12 -2.08
C LEU A 49 10.45 -4.44 -2.75
N ILE A 50 11.63 -4.53 -3.33
CA ILE A 50 12.08 -5.72 -4.08
C ILE A 50 13.13 -6.47 -3.23
N GLY A 51 13.04 -7.78 -3.21
CA GLY A 51 14.02 -8.64 -2.52
C GLY A 51 13.56 -10.09 -2.42
N PRO A 52 14.46 -11.00 -2.08
CA PRO A 52 14.13 -12.41 -1.94
C PRO A 52 13.17 -12.67 -0.78
N ASN A 53 12.61 -13.89 -0.73
CA ASN A 53 11.83 -14.32 0.43
C ASN A 53 12.70 -14.30 1.68
N GLY A 54 12.12 -13.87 2.80
CA GLY A 54 12.83 -13.67 4.06
C GLY A 54 13.67 -12.39 4.16
N ALA A 55 13.72 -11.54 3.13
CA ALA A 55 14.45 -10.26 3.17
C ALA A 55 13.87 -9.25 4.17
N GLY A 56 12.59 -9.41 4.57
CA GLY A 56 11.92 -8.52 5.50
C GLY A 56 10.86 -7.61 4.87
N LYS A 57 10.49 -7.81 3.59
CA LYS A 57 9.52 -6.99 2.85
C LYS A 57 8.18 -6.86 3.59
N SER A 58 7.53 -7.99 3.88
CA SER A 58 6.27 -8.03 4.64
C SER A 58 6.43 -7.45 6.04
N SER A 59 7.62 -7.58 6.65
CA SER A 59 7.90 -6.98 7.96
C SER A 59 7.92 -5.45 7.90
N VAL A 60 8.41 -4.85 6.80
CA VAL A 60 8.33 -3.39 6.60
C VAL A 60 6.87 -2.95 6.55
N LEU A 61 6.04 -3.59 5.70
CA LEU A 61 4.62 -3.25 5.59
C LEU A 61 3.88 -3.43 6.92
N LYS A 62 4.11 -4.55 7.62
CA LYS A 62 3.51 -4.84 8.94
C LYS A 62 3.95 -3.82 9.99
N ALA A 63 5.23 -3.41 10.00
CA ALA A 63 5.74 -2.41 10.93
C ALA A 63 5.12 -1.03 10.67
N VAL A 64 5.04 -0.61 9.40
CA VAL A 64 4.38 0.64 8.98
C VAL A 64 2.90 0.63 9.38
N MET A 65 2.19 -0.48 9.13
CA MET A 65 0.77 -0.63 9.49
C MET A 65 0.51 -0.67 11.00
N GLY A 66 1.54 -0.84 11.83
CA GLY A 66 1.34 -0.97 13.27
C GLY A 66 1.00 -2.38 13.75
N LEU A 67 1.28 -3.41 12.94
CA LEU A 67 1.00 -4.81 13.24
C LEU A 67 2.18 -5.50 13.97
N MET A 68 3.36 -4.88 14.03
CA MET A 68 4.49 -5.40 14.79
C MET A 68 4.51 -4.81 16.20
N PRO A 69 4.45 -5.64 17.26
CA PRO A 69 4.35 -5.16 18.64
C PRO A 69 5.64 -4.47 19.13
N ARG A 70 6.81 -4.90 18.62
CA ARG A 70 8.10 -4.30 18.96
C ARG A 70 8.70 -3.65 17.73
N ARG A 71 8.63 -2.33 17.68
CA ARG A 71 9.20 -1.48 16.64
C ARG A 71 9.69 -0.16 17.23
N SER A 72 10.62 0.49 16.54
CA SER A 72 11.10 1.85 16.85
C SER A 72 11.40 2.59 15.56
N GLY A 73 11.71 3.86 15.65
CA GLY A 73 11.84 4.76 14.50
C GLY A 73 10.60 5.61 14.33
N ARG A 74 10.49 6.30 13.20
CA ARG A 74 9.40 7.24 12.93
C ARG A 74 8.64 6.86 11.68
N VAL A 75 7.30 6.90 11.76
CA VAL A 75 6.39 6.70 10.64
C VAL A 75 5.39 7.85 10.64
N LEU A 76 5.38 8.64 9.56
CA LEU A 76 4.44 9.75 9.37
C LEU A 76 3.51 9.43 8.21
N LEU A 77 2.21 9.59 8.42
CA LEU A 77 1.19 9.59 7.36
C LEU A 77 0.63 11.00 7.24
N GLN A 78 0.84 11.63 6.08
CA GLN A 78 0.50 13.04 5.85
C GLN A 78 1.08 14.00 6.91
N GLY A 79 2.29 13.74 7.39
CA GLY A 79 2.92 14.52 8.46
C GLY A 79 2.44 14.18 9.88
N GLN A 80 1.36 13.38 10.02
CA GLN A 80 0.88 12.90 11.32
C GLN A 80 1.70 11.70 11.78
N ASP A 81 2.22 11.75 13.00
CA ASP A 81 3.01 10.67 13.58
C ASP A 81 2.12 9.47 13.97
N ILE A 82 2.38 8.32 13.32
CA ILE A 82 1.69 7.04 13.57
C ILE A 82 2.66 5.97 14.09
N SER A 83 3.88 6.33 14.49
CA SER A 83 4.94 5.38 14.90
C SER A 83 4.49 4.40 15.97
N HIS A 84 3.64 4.84 16.88
CA HIS A 84 3.11 4.03 17.98
C HIS A 84 1.61 3.70 17.84
N ALA A 85 0.98 4.15 16.75
CA ALA A 85 -0.43 3.88 16.53
C ALA A 85 -0.68 2.38 16.30
N PRO A 86 -1.72 1.79 16.92
CA PRO A 86 -2.16 0.44 16.58
C PRO A 86 -2.79 0.44 15.19
N ALA A 87 -2.81 -0.73 14.53
CA ALA A 87 -3.23 -0.87 13.14
C ALA A 87 -4.61 -0.26 12.82
N HIS A 88 -5.59 -0.40 13.75
CA HIS A 88 -6.92 0.18 13.53
C HIS A 88 -6.91 1.71 13.47
N GLN A 89 -6.04 2.38 14.23
CA GLN A 89 -5.89 3.83 14.15
C GLN A 89 -5.21 4.25 12.85
N ALA A 90 -4.16 3.54 12.42
CA ALA A 90 -3.52 3.78 11.13
C ALA A 90 -4.53 3.60 9.97
N ALA A 91 -5.39 2.59 10.05
CA ALA A 91 -6.48 2.38 9.08
C ALA A 91 -7.50 3.53 9.09
N CYS A 92 -7.92 4.03 10.27
CA CYS A 92 -8.80 5.19 10.39
C CYS A 92 -8.18 6.47 9.80
N LEU A 93 -6.86 6.59 9.78
CA LEU A 93 -6.14 7.71 9.17
C LEU A 93 -5.94 7.55 7.65
N GLY A 94 -6.33 6.42 7.06
CA GLY A 94 -6.31 6.21 5.62
C GLY A 94 -5.19 5.30 5.13
N LEU A 95 -4.55 4.52 6.01
CA LEU A 95 -3.59 3.49 5.61
C LEU A 95 -4.32 2.16 5.36
N GLY A 96 -4.39 1.71 4.11
CA GLY A 96 -4.93 0.40 3.74
C GLY A 96 -3.83 -0.67 3.78
N TYR A 97 -4.17 -1.91 4.13
CA TYR A 97 -3.24 -3.03 4.09
C TYR A 97 -3.88 -4.28 3.49
N VAL A 98 -3.26 -4.81 2.47
CA VAL A 98 -3.61 -6.06 1.79
C VAL A 98 -2.53 -7.08 2.11
N PRO A 99 -2.78 -8.03 3.03
CA PRO A 99 -1.80 -9.05 3.41
C PRO A 99 -1.72 -10.17 2.37
N GLU A 100 -0.59 -10.86 2.31
CA GLU A 100 -0.35 -12.05 1.49
C GLU A 100 -1.37 -13.18 1.80
N ASP A 101 -1.71 -13.38 3.09
CA ASP A 101 -2.67 -14.40 3.57
C ASP A 101 -4.15 -14.02 3.38
N ARG A 102 -4.43 -12.97 2.62
CA ARG A 102 -5.75 -12.45 2.19
C ARG A 102 -6.67 -11.99 3.31
N ARG A 103 -6.90 -12.76 4.36
CA ARG A 103 -7.72 -12.43 5.56
C ARG A 103 -9.14 -11.95 5.25
N ILE A 104 -9.82 -12.61 4.30
CA ILE A 104 -11.23 -12.36 4.04
C ILE A 104 -12.11 -13.01 5.11
N PHE A 105 -13.35 -12.55 5.22
CA PHE A 105 -14.37 -13.21 6.05
C PHE A 105 -15.02 -14.32 5.24
N THR A 106 -14.57 -15.56 5.45
CA THR A 106 -14.94 -16.75 4.64
C THR A 106 -16.43 -17.07 4.71
N ASP A 107 -17.06 -16.82 5.85
CA ASP A 107 -18.48 -17.12 6.12
C ASP A 107 -19.43 -16.02 5.63
N LEU A 108 -18.87 -14.93 5.07
CA LEU A 108 -19.63 -13.83 4.50
C LEU A 108 -19.59 -13.90 2.97
N THR A 109 -20.63 -13.36 2.35
CA THR A 109 -20.69 -13.15 0.90
C THR A 109 -19.70 -12.07 0.45
N VAL A 110 -19.45 -11.98 -0.85
CA VAL A 110 -18.64 -10.90 -1.45
C VAL A 110 -19.22 -9.53 -1.05
N LEU A 111 -20.52 -9.33 -1.21
CA LEU A 111 -21.18 -8.07 -0.88
C LEU A 111 -21.05 -7.71 0.59
N GLU A 112 -21.24 -8.66 1.51
CA GLU A 112 -21.09 -8.44 2.94
C GLU A 112 -19.65 -8.10 3.32
N ASN A 113 -18.63 -8.79 2.75
CA ASN A 113 -17.23 -8.45 2.93
C ASN A 113 -16.92 -7.00 2.55
N LEU A 114 -17.46 -6.53 1.43
CA LEU A 114 -17.27 -5.16 0.94
C LEU A 114 -18.00 -4.14 1.81
N THR A 115 -19.24 -4.43 2.18
CA THR A 115 -20.11 -3.49 2.93
C THR A 115 -19.58 -3.23 4.34
N LEU A 116 -19.01 -4.26 5.00
CA LEU A 116 -18.41 -4.12 6.33
C LEU A 116 -17.19 -3.19 6.36
N ALA A 117 -16.53 -2.98 5.24
CA ALA A 117 -15.30 -2.21 5.16
C ALA A 117 -15.52 -0.71 4.87
N VAL A 118 -16.75 -0.30 4.59
CA VAL A 118 -17.07 1.08 4.22
C VAL A 118 -16.63 2.06 5.30
N GLN A 119 -15.85 3.06 4.90
CA GLN A 119 -15.40 4.16 5.74
C GLN A 119 -15.79 5.50 5.14
N VAL A 120 -15.76 6.54 5.98
CA VAL A 120 -16.03 7.91 5.55
C VAL A 120 -15.03 8.40 4.50
N PRO A 121 -15.42 9.29 3.59
CA PRO A 121 -14.52 9.97 2.67
C PRO A 121 -13.41 10.73 3.41
N ARG A 122 -12.24 10.85 2.78
CA ARG A 122 -11.06 11.53 3.33
C ARG A 122 -10.59 12.66 2.44
N HIS A 123 -9.68 13.46 2.97
CA HIS A 123 -8.96 14.51 2.25
C HIS A 123 -7.46 14.31 2.42
N PHE A 124 -6.71 14.68 1.39
CA PHE A 124 -5.26 14.84 1.52
C PHE A 124 -4.92 16.05 2.39
N ALA A 125 -3.71 16.12 2.94
CA ALA A 125 -3.24 17.24 3.74
C ALA A 125 -3.30 18.59 3.00
N SER A 126 -3.27 18.55 1.66
CA SER A 126 -3.48 19.72 0.80
C SER A 126 -4.93 20.26 0.81
N GLY A 127 -5.87 19.57 1.47
CA GLY A 127 -7.31 19.86 1.43
C GLY A 127 -8.03 19.29 0.20
N VAL A 128 -7.32 18.71 -0.75
CA VAL A 128 -7.92 18.03 -1.92
C VAL A 128 -8.66 16.77 -1.44
N ALA A 129 -9.88 16.57 -1.95
CA ALA A 129 -10.65 15.36 -1.66
C ALA A 129 -9.94 14.13 -2.21
N ALA A 130 -9.79 13.10 -1.36
CA ALA A 130 -9.30 11.81 -1.79
C ALA A 130 -10.39 11.06 -2.59
N PRO A 131 -10.03 10.07 -3.43
CA PRO A 131 -11.01 9.29 -4.15
C PRO A 131 -11.96 8.57 -3.18
N VAL A 132 -13.25 8.60 -3.51
CA VAL A 132 -14.28 7.86 -2.77
C VAL A 132 -14.59 6.58 -3.51
N TRP A 133 -14.42 5.46 -2.84
CA TRP A 133 -14.71 4.11 -3.36
C TRP A 133 -16.15 3.73 -2.99
N SER A 134 -16.96 3.44 -4.00
CA SER A 134 -18.29 2.87 -3.87
C SER A 134 -18.33 1.45 -4.40
N LEU A 135 -19.37 0.69 -4.09
CA LEU A 135 -19.59 -0.64 -4.65
C LEU A 135 -19.54 -0.61 -6.18
N ASP A 136 -20.16 0.40 -6.82
CA ASP A 136 -20.16 0.52 -8.29
C ASP A 136 -18.75 0.69 -8.85
N LYS A 137 -17.91 1.53 -8.22
CA LYS A 137 -16.52 1.72 -8.64
C LYS A 137 -15.68 0.47 -8.43
N VAL A 138 -15.87 -0.20 -7.29
CA VAL A 138 -15.16 -1.45 -6.99
C VAL A 138 -15.58 -2.55 -7.95
N PHE A 139 -16.86 -2.67 -8.27
CA PHE A 139 -17.35 -3.63 -9.25
C PHE A 139 -16.96 -3.30 -10.71
N ALA A 140 -16.81 -2.02 -11.05
CA ALA A 140 -16.24 -1.63 -12.32
C ALA A 140 -14.75 -2.03 -12.43
N LEU A 141 -13.99 -1.92 -11.33
CA LEU A 141 -12.59 -2.33 -11.28
C LEU A 141 -12.42 -3.86 -11.24
N PHE A 142 -13.35 -4.57 -10.61
CA PHE A 142 -13.36 -6.02 -10.47
C PHE A 142 -14.69 -6.64 -10.95
N PRO A 143 -14.92 -6.72 -12.29
CA PRO A 143 -16.19 -7.23 -12.85
C PRO A 143 -16.52 -8.66 -12.40
N ASN A 144 -15.50 -9.49 -12.13
CA ASN A 144 -15.70 -10.84 -11.62
C ASN A 144 -16.41 -10.84 -10.25
N LEU A 145 -16.07 -9.89 -9.35
CA LEU A 145 -16.74 -9.76 -8.06
C LEU A 145 -18.19 -9.29 -8.22
N ALA A 146 -18.46 -8.42 -9.20
CA ALA A 146 -19.82 -7.98 -9.52
C ALA A 146 -20.75 -9.13 -9.88
N ASN A 147 -20.23 -10.16 -10.57
CA ASN A 147 -21.00 -11.31 -11.01
C ASN A 147 -21.23 -12.36 -9.89
N MET A 148 -20.56 -12.21 -8.75
CA MET A 148 -20.63 -13.19 -7.65
C MET A 148 -20.96 -12.57 -6.29
N GLN A 149 -21.69 -11.46 -6.25
CA GLN A 149 -21.95 -10.69 -5.03
C GLN A 149 -22.51 -11.52 -3.88
N GLN A 150 -23.35 -12.50 -4.18
CA GLN A 150 -24.01 -13.38 -3.19
C GLN A 150 -23.23 -14.68 -2.91
N ARG A 151 -22.07 -14.88 -3.56
CA ARG A 151 -21.25 -16.07 -3.31
C ARG A 151 -20.53 -15.91 -1.97
N LEU A 152 -20.52 -16.98 -1.16
CA LEU A 152 -19.70 -17.05 0.04
C LEU A 152 -18.22 -16.99 -0.32
N ALA A 153 -17.44 -16.23 0.42
CA ALA A 153 -16.02 -16.05 0.16
C ALA A 153 -15.22 -17.36 0.33
N SER A 154 -15.71 -18.32 1.13
CA SER A 154 -15.15 -19.66 1.24
C SER A 154 -15.23 -20.47 -0.06
N HIS A 155 -16.14 -20.14 -0.97
CA HIS A 155 -16.33 -20.83 -2.26
C HIS A 155 -15.62 -20.14 -3.43
N MET A 156 -14.75 -19.19 -3.14
CA MET A 156 -13.97 -18.45 -4.13
C MET A 156 -12.61 -19.11 -4.36
N SER A 157 -12.10 -19.01 -5.58
CA SER A 157 -10.72 -19.36 -5.90
C SER A 157 -9.72 -18.42 -5.21
N GLY A 158 -8.46 -18.84 -5.09
CA GLY A 158 -7.43 -18.00 -4.47
C GLY A 158 -7.26 -16.63 -5.12
N GLY A 159 -7.33 -16.52 -6.45
CA GLY A 159 -7.27 -15.24 -7.16
C GLY A 159 -8.50 -14.37 -6.91
N GLU A 160 -9.70 -14.96 -6.87
CA GLU A 160 -10.94 -14.22 -6.53
C GLU A 160 -10.89 -13.72 -5.08
N GLN A 161 -10.36 -14.51 -4.15
CA GLN A 161 -10.16 -14.08 -2.76
C GLN A 161 -9.14 -12.93 -2.66
N GLN A 162 -8.07 -12.97 -3.47
CA GLN A 162 -7.10 -11.87 -3.54
C GLN A 162 -7.76 -10.57 -4.02
N MET A 163 -8.54 -10.64 -5.11
CA MET A 163 -9.31 -9.50 -5.59
C MET A 163 -10.30 -8.98 -4.55
N LEU A 164 -10.98 -9.86 -3.82
CA LEU A 164 -11.91 -9.47 -2.75
C LEU A 164 -11.16 -8.77 -1.59
N THR A 165 -9.96 -9.22 -1.24
CA THR A 165 -9.15 -8.58 -0.19
C THR A 165 -8.78 -7.15 -0.57
N VAL A 166 -8.33 -6.94 -1.81
CA VAL A 166 -8.03 -5.60 -2.34
C VAL A 166 -9.29 -4.74 -2.37
N ALA A 167 -10.36 -5.24 -2.99
CA ALA A 167 -11.65 -4.56 -3.11
C ALA A 167 -12.18 -4.09 -1.74
N ARG A 168 -12.13 -4.97 -0.74
CA ARG A 168 -12.51 -4.65 0.64
C ARG A 168 -11.63 -3.55 1.23
N THR A 169 -10.32 -3.58 0.98
CA THR A 169 -9.40 -2.54 1.45
C THR A 169 -9.74 -1.18 0.82
N LEU A 170 -10.10 -1.16 -0.48
CA LEU A 170 -10.51 0.07 -1.18
C LEU A 170 -11.80 0.66 -0.60
N MET A 171 -12.78 -0.16 -0.20
CA MET A 171 -14.00 0.32 0.47
C MET A 171 -13.71 1.10 1.75
N GLY A 172 -12.52 0.94 2.33
CA GLY A 172 -12.02 1.75 3.44
C GLY A 172 -11.60 3.17 3.05
N ASN A 173 -11.70 3.57 1.79
CA ASN A 173 -11.28 4.87 1.26
C ASN A 173 -9.82 5.22 1.63
N PRO A 174 -8.83 4.36 1.33
CA PRO A 174 -7.44 4.59 1.73
C PRO A 174 -6.82 5.77 0.97
N LEU A 175 -5.91 6.48 1.62
CA LEU A 175 -5.01 7.46 1.01
C LEU A 175 -3.76 6.79 0.45
N LEU A 176 -3.33 5.73 1.14
CA LEU A 176 -2.18 4.90 0.77
C LEU A 176 -2.51 3.44 1.02
N VAL A 177 -2.14 2.58 0.07
CA VAL A 177 -2.33 1.12 0.17
C VAL A 177 -0.98 0.42 0.28
N LEU A 178 -0.85 -0.43 1.28
CA LEU A 178 0.25 -1.37 1.46
C LEU A 178 -0.17 -2.71 0.84
N LEU A 179 0.53 -3.19 -0.19
CA LEU A 179 0.27 -4.46 -0.89
C LEU A 179 1.38 -5.45 -0.60
N ASP A 180 1.05 -6.55 0.04
CA ASP A 180 2.03 -7.59 0.42
C ASP A 180 1.98 -8.76 -0.57
N GLU A 181 2.96 -8.82 -1.47
CA GLU A 181 3.15 -9.84 -2.53
C GLU A 181 1.86 -10.13 -3.35
N PRO A 182 1.25 -9.09 -3.97
CA PRO A 182 -0.04 -9.23 -4.63
C PRO A 182 -0.03 -10.18 -5.85
N SER A 183 1.12 -10.43 -6.47
CA SER A 183 1.26 -11.31 -7.63
C SER A 183 1.53 -12.78 -7.26
N GLU A 184 1.80 -13.09 -5.97
CA GLU A 184 2.21 -14.43 -5.57
C GLU A 184 1.06 -15.44 -5.58
N GLY A 185 1.31 -16.59 -6.17
CA GLY A 185 0.37 -17.72 -6.14
C GLY A 185 -0.97 -17.47 -6.84
N VAL A 186 -1.03 -16.50 -7.76
CA VAL A 186 -2.23 -16.22 -8.56
C VAL A 186 -1.98 -16.45 -10.06
N ALA A 187 -3.05 -16.69 -10.81
CA ALA A 187 -2.97 -16.91 -12.26
C ALA A 187 -2.54 -15.61 -12.98
N PRO A 188 -1.85 -15.70 -14.15
CA PRO A 188 -1.38 -14.52 -14.90
C PRO A 188 -2.47 -13.47 -15.17
N VAL A 189 -3.67 -13.89 -15.49
CA VAL A 189 -4.81 -12.97 -15.70
C VAL A 189 -5.15 -12.15 -14.45
N ILE A 190 -4.92 -12.68 -13.26
CA ILE A 190 -5.13 -11.95 -12.01
C ILE A 190 -3.97 -10.97 -11.77
N VAL A 191 -2.74 -11.34 -12.15
CA VAL A 191 -1.57 -10.45 -12.10
C VAL A 191 -1.81 -9.21 -12.98
N ASP A 192 -2.33 -9.40 -14.19
CA ASP A 192 -2.68 -8.30 -15.10
C ASP A 192 -3.76 -7.40 -14.49
N GLN A 193 -4.80 -7.99 -13.89
CA GLN A 193 -5.85 -7.22 -13.21
C GLN A 193 -5.31 -6.44 -11.99
N MET A 194 -4.33 -7.00 -11.25
CA MET A 194 -3.65 -6.29 -10.16
C MET A 194 -2.83 -5.12 -10.69
N ALA A 195 -2.15 -5.27 -11.83
CA ALA A 195 -1.42 -4.17 -12.46
C ALA A 195 -2.37 -3.03 -12.85
N ASP A 196 -3.46 -3.33 -13.54
CA ASP A 196 -4.48 -2.34 -13.94
C ASP A 196 -5.09 -1.63 -12.73
N MET A 197 -5.34 -2.36 -11.65
CA MET A 197 -5.83 -1.80 -10.39
C MET A 197 -4.81 -0.83 -9.80
N VAL A 198 -3.53 -1.20 -9.69
CA VAL A 198 -2.48 -0.31 -9.16
C VAL A 198 -2.37 0.96 -9.99
N MET A 199 -2.39 0.84 -11.32
CA MET A 199 -2.37 2.02 -12.21
C MET A 199 -3.61 2.90 -12.04
N THR A 200 -4.77 2.30 -11.79
CA THR A 200 -6.01 3.06 -11.48
C THR A 200 -5.88 3.81 -10.16
N LEU A 201 -5.34 3.19 -9.11
CA LEU A 201 -5.09 3.84 -7.80
C LEU A 201 -4.15 5.03 -7.97
N LYS A 202 -3.03 4.84 -8.67
CA LYS A 202 -2.05 5.88 -8.98
C LYS A 202 -2.72 7.07 -9.69
N ALA A 203 -3.48 6.81 -10.74
CA ALA A 203 -4.17 7.85 -11.53
C ALA A 203 -5.17 8.65 -10.69
N GLN A 204 -5.73 8.06 -9.63
CA GLN A 204 -6.64 8.72 -8.70
C GLN A 204 -5.93 9.41 -7.53
N GLY A 205 -4.59 9.38 -7.48
CA GLY A 205 -3.80 10.01 -6.42
C GLY A 205 -3.61 9.15 -5.17
N VAL A 206 -4.05 7.89 -5.17
CA VAL A 206 -3.76 6.97 -4.06
C VAL A 206 -2.30 6.54 -4.12
N GLY A 207 -1.56 6.69 -3.01
CA GLY A 207 -0.20 6.16 -2.91
C GLY A 207 -0.21 4.64 -2.77
N VAL A 208 0.81 3.98 -3.31
CA VAL A 208 0.96 2.52 -3.18
C VAL A 208 2.40 2.20 -2.73
N LEU A 209 2.52 1.40 -1.68
CA LEU A 209 3.76 0.75 -1.29
C LEU A 209 3.56 -0.75 -1.41
N LEU A 210 4.23 -1.38 -2.37
CA LEU A 210 4.09 -2.82 -2.58
C LEU A 210 5.37 -3.57 -2.26
N SER A 211 5.25 -4.78 -1.72
CA SER A 211 6.34 -5.74 -1.61
C SER A 211 6.22 -6.76 -2.72
N GLU A 212 7.32 -7.08 -3.39
CA GLU A 212 7.34 -8.06 -4.47
C GLU A 212 8.67 -8.83 -4.54
N GLN A 213 8.54 -10.09 -4.91
CA GLN A 213 9.67 -10.90 -5.35
C GLN A 213 9.79 -10.89 -6.87
N ASN A 214 8.69 -10.77 -7.59
CA ASN A 214 8.64 -10.68 -9.04
C ASN A 214 9.09 -9.28 -9.50
N SER A 215 10.37 -9.12 -9.81
CA SER A 215 10.92 -7.83 -10.23
C SER A 215 10.28 -7.31 -11.52
N ALA A 216 9.96 -8.18 -12.47
CA ALA A 216 9.34 -7.77 -13.73
C ALA A 216 7.95 -7.15 -13.51
N PHE A 217 7.13 -7.73 -12.61
CA PHE A 217 5.86 -7.15 -12.24
C PHE A 217 6.05 -5.81 -11.52
N ALA A 218 6.95 -5.77 -10.53
CA ALA A 218 7.22 -4.55 -9.77
C ALA A 218 7.71 -3.40 -10.68
N GLU A 219 8.66 -3.68 -11.59
CA GLU A 219 9.21 -2.70 -12.54
C GLU A 219 8.15 -2.17 -13.53
N ALA A 220 7.20 -3.01 -13.93
CA ALA A 220 6.15 -2.62 -14.86
C ALA A 220 5.17 -1.59 -14.28
N ILE A 221 4.98 -1.55 -12.96
CA ILE A 221 3.92 -0.74 -12.31
C ILE A 221 4.44 0.32 -11.33
N SER A 222 5.72 0.25 -10.90
CA SER A 222 6.26 1.19 -9.92
C SER A 222 7.00 2.37 -10.57
N ASP A 223 6.95 3.52 -9.90
CA ASP A 223 7.72 4.71 -10.29
C ASP A 223 9.19 4.59 -9.88
N ARG A 224 9.43 3.90 -8.76
CA ARG A 224 10.76 3.59 -8.23
C ARG A 224 10.71 2.42 -7.28
N SER A 225 11.86 1.86 -7.00
CA SER A 225 12.00 0.71 -6.11
C SER A 225 13.09 0.91 -5.07
N TYR A 226 12.96 0.16 -4.00
CA TYR A 226 14.01 -0.07 -3.01
C TYR A 226 14.36 -1.55 -2.99
N ALA A 227 15.65 -1.87 -2.97
CA ALA A 227 16.12 -3.23 -2.72
C ALA A 227 16.22 -3.49 -1.22
N LEU A 228 15.62 -4.59 -0.77
CA LEU A 228 15.68 -5.03 0.62
C LEU A 228 16.45 -6.35 0.72
N ALA A 229 17.47 -6.38 1.57
CA ALA A 229 18.25 -7.57 1.86
C ALA A 229 18.53 -7.65 3.36
N GLN A 230 18.20 -8.78 3.99
CA GLN A 230 18.44 -9.03 5.42
C GLN A 230 17.98 -7.88 6.35
N GLY A 231 16.82 -7.29 6.04
CA GLY A 231 16.24 -6.20 6.83
C GLY A 231 16.87 -4.81 6.63
N VAL A 232 17.81 -4.67 5.70
CA VAL A 232 18.45 -3.40 5.32
C VAL A 232 17.93 -2.96 3.97
N LEU A 233 17.52 -1.69 3.88
CA LEU A 233 16.99 -1.09 2.67
C LEU A 233 18.08 -0.27 1.96
N THR A 234 18.18 -0.45 0.65
CA THR A 234 18.99 0.40 -0.23
C THR A 234 18.11 0.93 -1.35
N LEU A 235 18.43 2.13 -1.86
CA LEU A 235 17.73 2.65 -3.03
C LEU A 235 17.98 1.68 -4.19
N GLY A 236 16.92 1.20 -4.82
CA GLY A 236 16.99 0.42 -6.04
C GLY A 236 17.30 1.32 -7.24
N LEU A 237 17.62 0.71 -8.35
CA LEU A 237 17.80 1.40 -9.63
C LEU A 237 16.47 1.88 -10.19
#